data_d81e0567198e4f807d792fa901ce3d27
#
_entry.id   d81e0567198e4f807d792fa901ce3d27
#
_cell.length_a   1.000
_cell.length_b   1.000
_cell.length_c   1.000
_cell.angle_alpha   90.00
_cell.angle_beta   90.00
_cell.angle_gamma   90.00
#
_symmetry.space_group_name_H-M   'P 1'
#
loop_
_entity.id
_entity.type
_entity.pdbx_description
1 polymer ?
#
loop_
_entity_poly.entity_id
_entity_poly.type
_entity_poly.pdbx_seq_one_letter_code
_entity_poly.pdbx_strand_id
1 'polypeptide(L)'
;YIHDMLICANWAKKNREIIANKILKYLGIDNAPYFESVHNYVEISGDEIIIRKGAISAKKGEQCIIPLNMRDGSALCIGKGNAEWNESAPHGAGRLMSRSVAKANIDLEAFRQSMKGIYSNGI
;
A
#
# COMPACT_ATOMS: atom_id res chain seq x y z
N TYR A 1 -9.51 -16.35 16.64
CA TYR A 1 -8.58 -15.37 16.06
C TYR A 1 -8.75 -15.24 14.53
N ILE A 2 -8.54 -16.32 13.74
CA ILE A 2 -8.66 -16.27 12.24
C ILE A 2 -10.06 -15.81 11.83
N HIS A 3 -11.11 -16.35 12.42
CA HIS A 3 -12.48 -15.94 12.17
C HIS A 3 -12.69 -14.43 12.39
N ASP A 4 -12.27 -13.91 13.53
CA ASP A 4 -12.44 -12.49 13.88
C ASP A 4 -11.61 -11.59 12.97
N MET A 5 -10.39 -12.03 12.63
CA MET A 5 -9.54 -11.34 11.69
C MET A 5 -10.17 -11.25 10.28
N LEU A 6 -10.81 -12.34 9.81
CA LEU A 6 -11.52 -12.32 8.52
C LEU A 6 -12.70 -11.36 8.51
N ILE A 7 -13.44 -11.26 9.63
CA ILE A 7 -14.53 -10.28 9.78
C ILE A 7 -13.96 -8.86 9.67
N CYS A 8 -12.89 -8.55 10.41
CA CYS A 8 -12.24 -7.25 10.35
C CYS A 8 -11.66 -6.93 8.96
N ALA A 9 -11.07 -7.92 8.30
CA ALA A 9 -10.53 -7.77 6.94
C ALA A 9 -11.64 -7.45 5.92
N ASN A 10 -12.77 -8.15 6.01
CA ASN A 10 -13.93 -7.91 5.15
C ASN A 10 -14.54 -6.52 5.40
N TRP A 11 -14.65 -6.11 6.67
CA TRP A 11 -15.10 -4.76 7.01
C TRP A 11 -14.15 -3.70 6.43
N ALA A 12 -12.85 -3.87 6.60
CA ALA A 12 -11.85 -2.94 6.07
C ALA A 12 -11.89 -2.86 4.54
N LYS A 13 -12.11 -3.99 3.86
CA LYS A 13 -12.30 -4.04 2.40
C LYS A 13 -13.52 -3.21 1.99
N LYS A 14 -14.66 -3.44 2.62
CA LYS A 14 -15.89 -2.68 2.34
C LYS A 14 -15.73 -1.20 2.61
N ASN A 15 -15.04 -0.83 3.68
CA ASN A 15 -14.77 0.56 4.00
C ASN A 15 -13.94 1.25 2.91
N ARG A 16 -12.86 0.61 2.42
CA ARG A 16 -12.05 1.15 1.30
C ARG A 16 -12.88 1.28 0.01
N GLU A 17 -13.68 0.28 -0.32
CA GLU A 17 -14.58 0.30 -1.47
C GLU A 17 -15.55 1.49 -1.42
N ILE A 18 -16.19 1.72 -0.26
CA ILE A 18 -17.10 2.85 -0.07
C ILE A 18 -16.39 4.18 -0.20
N ILE A 19 -15.18 4.31 0.38
CA ILE A 19 -14.38 5.53 0.27
C ILE A 19 -14.00 5.79 -1.18
N ALA A 20 -13.49 4.78 -1.89
CA ALA A 20 -13.12 4.89 -3.30
C ALA A 20 -14.32 5.32 -4.16
N ASN A 21 -15.48 4.68 -3.99
CA ASN A 21 -16.69 5.02 -4.71
C ASN A 21 -17.19 6.44 -4.44
N LYS A 22 -17.07 6.92 -3.20
CA LYS A 22 -17.40 8.32 -2.87
C LYS A 22 -16.46 9.31 -3.57
N ILE A 23 -15.17 9.01 -3.62
CA ILE A 23 -14.17 9.84 -4.32
C ILE A 23 -14.46 9.85 -5.82
N LEU A 24 -14.66 8.69 -6.44
CA LEU A 24 -14.97 8.58 -7.87
C LEU A 24 -16.25 9.35 -8.22
N LYS A 25 -17.30 9.18 -7.43
CA LYS A 25 -18.56 9.93 -7.60
C LYS A 25 -18.35 11.44 -7.50
N TYR A 26 -17.57 11.90 -6.55
CA TYR A 26 -17.23 13.33 -6.40
C TYR A 26 -16.49 13.89 -7.61
N LEU A 27 -15.60 13.07 -8.20
CA LEU A 27 -14.84 13.43 -9.40
C LEU A 27 -15.62 13.25 -10.71
N GLY A 28 -16.85 12.74 -10.67
CA GLY A 28 -17.64 12.44 -11.87
C GLY A 28 -17.07 11.30 -12.70
N ILE A 29 -16.37 10.35 -12.08
CA ILE A 29 -15.77 9.20 -12.76
C ILE A 29 -16.65 7.98 -12.53
N ASP A 30 -17.19 7.44 -13.60
CA ASP A 30 -17.92 6.17 -13.59
C ASP A 30 -17.03 5.03 -14.10
N ASN A 31 -17.17 3.85 -13.51
CA ASN A 31 -16.54 2.60 -13.96
C ASN A 31 -14.99 2.64 -14.07
N ALA A 32 -14.32 3.14 -13.06
CA ALA A 32 -12.85 3.05 -12.98
C ALA A 32 -12.39 1.60 -12.73
N PRO A 33 -11.31 1.13 -13.39
CA PRO A 33 -10.70 -0.14 -13.05
C PRO A 33 -10.19 -0.10 -11.60
N TYR A 34 -10.35 -1.20 -10.89
CA TYR A 34 -10.03 -1.27 -9.46
C TYR A 34 -9.26 -2.54 -9.12
N PHE A 35 -8.23 -2.40 -8.31
CA PHE A 35 -7.57 -3.51 -7.64
C PHE A 35 -7.08 -3.08 -6.24
N GLU A 36 -6.83 -4.03 -5.37
CA GLU A 36 -6.33 -3.78 -4.01
C GLU A 36 -4.99 -4.49 -3.77
N SER A 37 -4.11 -3.82 -3.05
CA SER A 37 -2.92 -4.44 -2.45
C SER A 37 -3.00 -4.34 -0.94
N VAL A 38 -3.41 -5.43 -0.29
CA VAL A 38 -3.54 -5.50 1.17
C VAL A 38 -2.22 -5.98 1.77
N HIS A 39 -1.78 -5.37 2.87
CA HIS A 39 -0.45 -5.63 3.45
C HIS A 39 -0.47 -6.20 4.88
N ASN A 40 -1.66 -6.42 5.44
CA ASN A 40 -1.85 -7.07 6.74
C ASN A 40 -3.06 -8.00 6.65
N TYR A 41 -2.81 -9.28 6.39
CA TYR A 41 -3.86 -10.27 6.29
C TYR A 41 -3.31 -11.69 6.39
N VAL A 42 -4.22 -12.65 6.57
CA VAL A 42 -3.93 -14.07 6.49
C VAL A 42 -4.54 -14.63 5.20
N GLU A 43 -3.75 -15.32 4.45
CA GLU A 43 -4.18 -16.09 3.29
C GLU A 43 -4.21 -17.56 3.67
N ILE A 44 -5.30 -18.24 3.33
CA ILE A 44 -5.47 -19.69 3.55
C ILE A 44 -5.67 -20.33 2.19
N SER A 45 -4.80 -21.27 1.84
CA SER A 45 -4.85 -21.99 0.58
C SER A 45 -4.66 -23.49 0.86
N GLY A 46 -5.75 -24.25 0.95
CA GLY A 46 -5.70 -25.64 1.42
C GLY A 46 -5.15 -25.73 2.84
N ASP A 47 -4.06 -26.47 3.01
CA ASP A 47 -3.38 -26.66 4.30
C ASP A 47 -2.32 -25.56 4.57
N GLU A 48 -2.07 -24.69 3.62
CA GLU A 48 -1.09 -23.62 3.77
C GLU A 48 -1.73 -22.35 4.34
N ILE A 49 -1.06 -21.74 5.33
CA ILE A 49 -1.45 -20.49 5.93
C ILE A 49 -0.28 -19.49 5.80
N ILE A 50 -0.49 -18.42 5.03
CA ILE A 50 0.50 -17.37 4.86
C ILE A 50 0.03 -16.13 5.60
N ILE A 51 0.82 -15.68 6.58
CA ILE A 51 0.56 -14.44 7.32
C ILE A 51 1.42 -13.32 6.70
N ARG A 52 0.76 -12.32 6.12
CA ARG A 52 1.45 -11.13 5.61
C ARG A 52 1.24 -9.95 6.55
N LYS A 53 2.34 -9.39 7.04
CA LYS A 53 2.35 -8.17 7.84
C LYS A 53 3.43 -7.22 7.35
N GLY A 54 3.01 -6.09 6.78
CA GLY A 54 3.93 -5.18 6.10
C GLY A 54 4.47 -5.74 4.79
N ALA A 55 3.77 -6.74 4.23
CA ALA A 55 4.07 -7.36 2.95
C ALA A 55 2.77 -7.54 2.16
N ILE A 56 2.83 -7.39 0.86
CA ILE A 56 1.71 -7.59 -0.06
C ILE A 56 1.88 -8.90 -0.83
N SER A 57 0.79 -9.44 -1.37
CA SER A 57 0.85 -10.51 -2.34
C SER A 57 1.50 -10.01 -3.63
N ALA A 58 2.31 -10.85 -4.25
CA ALA A 58 2.97 -10.61 -5.53
C ALA A 58 3.06 -11.91 -6.34
N LYS A 59 1.94 -12.65 -6.38
CA LYS A 59 1.80 -13.87 -7.17
C LYS A 59 2.09 -13.58 -8.64
N LYS A 60 2.47 -14.58 -9.38
CA LYS A 60 2.80 -14.43 -10.80
C LYS A 60 1.64 -13.80 -11.57
N GLY A 61 1.86 -12.63 -12.16
CA GLY A 61 0.87 -11.89 -12.94
C GLY A 61 -0.08 -11.02 -12.11
N GLU A 62 0.01 -11.04 -10.79
CA GLU A 62 -0.84 -10.22 -9.91
C GLU A 62 -0.43 -8.75 -9.96
N GLN A 63 -1.41 -7.85 -10.11
CA GLN A 63 -1.18 -6.41 -10.00
C GLN A 63 -0.99 -6.01 -8.54
N CYS A 64 0.03 -5.21 -8.27
CA CYS A 64 0.28 -4.68 -6.95
C CYS A 64 0.80 -3.23 -6.99
N ILE A 65 0.59 -2.50 -5.92
CA ILE A 65 1.03 -1.12 -5.77
C ILE A 65 1.97 -1.00 -4.56
N ILE A 66 3.12 -0.37 -4.77
CA ILE A 66 4.13 -0.14 -3.72
C ILE A 66 4.32 1.38 -3.58
N PRO A 67 3.77 2.01 -2.53
CA PRO A 67 4.03 3.41 -2.22
C PRO A 67 5.51 3.63 -1.89
N LEU A 68 6.14 4.59 -2.53
CA LEU A 68 7.54 4.95 -2.30
C LEU A 68 7.64 6.10 -1.29
N ASN A 69 7.37 7.31 -1.74
CA ASN A 69 7.37 8.52 -0.92
C ASN A 69 6.59 9.63 -1.63
N MET A 70 6.45 10.80 -0.98
CA MET A 70 5.67 11.92 -1.52
C MET A 70 6.21 12.48 -2.83
N ARG A 71 7.53 12.41 -3.05
CA ARG A 71 8.18 12.91 -4.26
C ARG A 71 8.07 11.93 -5.42
N ASP A 72 8.37 10.66 -5.15
CA ASP A 72 8.52 9.63 -6.19
C ASP A 72 7.19 8.86 -6.44
N GLY A 73 6.17 9.11 -5.60
CA GLY A 73 4.83 8.54 -5.76
C GLY A 73 4.76 7.06 -5.39
N SER A 74 4.14 6.26 -6.26
CA SER A 74 3.94 4.82 -6.07
C SER A 74 4.30 4.05 -7.33
N ALA A 75 4.88 2.87 -7.17
CA ALA A 75 5.15 1.96 -8.27
C ALA A 75 3.95 1.01 -8.49
N LEU A 76 3.42 0.97 -9.72
CA LEU A 76 2.50 -0.07 -10.16
C LEU A 76 3.33 -1.24 -10.68
N CYS A 77 3.13 -2.42 -10.12
CA CYS A 77 3.98 -3.58 -10.35
C CYS A 77 3.15 -4.79 -10.76
N ILE A 78 3.83 -5.75 -11.39
CA ILE A 78 3.29 -7.09 -11.65
C ILE A 78 4.14 -8.10 -10.87
N GLY A 79 3.48 -8.90 -10.05
CA GLY A 79 4.10 -9.93 -9.24
C GLY A 79 4.83 -10.97 -10.08
N LYS A 80 5.96 -11.43 -9.60
CA LYS A 80 6.78 -12.47 -10.26
C LYS A 80 6.52 -13.88 -9.73
N GLY A 81 5.83 -14.01 -8.57
CA GLY A 81 5.54 -15.30 -7.95
C GLY A 81 6.78 -16.00 -7.43
N ASN A 82 7.67 -15.28 -6.72
CA ASN A 82 8.86 -15.91 -6.14
C ASN A 82 8.48 -16.72 -4.90
N ALA A 83 8.54 -18.04 -5.01
CA ALA A 83 8.20 -18.98 -3.93
C ALA A 83 9.10 -18.84 -2.69
N GLU A 84 10.37 -18.49 -2.86
CA GLU A 84 11.30 -18.28 -1.74
C GLU A 84 10.87 -17.14 -0.81
N TRP A 85 10.07 -16.21 -1.32
CA TRP A 85 9.54 -15.07 -0.59
C TRP A 85 8.02 -15.20 -0.34
N ASN A 86 7.49 -16.42 -0.31
CA ASN A 86 6.07 -16.68 -0.19
C ASN A 86 5.23 -15.84 -1.15
N GLU A 87 5.70 -15.69 -2.39
CA GLU A 87 5.06 -14.86 -3.42
C GLU A 87 4.68 -13.46 -2.91
N SER A 88 5.58 -12.83 -2.15
CA SER A 88 5.32 -11.56 -1.48
C SER A 88 6.26 -10.46 -1.98
N ALA A 89 5.84 -9.21 -1.78
CA ALA A 89 6.64 -8.01 -2.03
C ALA A 89 6.52 -7.03 -0.84
N PRO A 90 7.44 -6.07 -0.69
CA PRO A 90 7.32 -5.05 0.35
C PRO A 90 6.08 -4.19 0.10
N HIS A 91 5.41 -3.77 1.18
CA HIS A 91 4.21 -2.93 1.11
C HIS A 91 4.51 -1.45 0.88
N GLY A 92 5.77 -1.06 0.84
CA GLY A 92 6.23 0.32 0.66
C GLY A 92 7.71 0.46 0.94
N ALA A 93 8.24 1.67 0.72
CA ALA A 93 9.61 2.01 1.08
C ALA A 93 9.77 2.09 2.60
N GLY A 94 10.83 1.48 3.11
CA GLY A 94 11.22 1.59 4.50
C GLY A 94 11.67 3.01 4.85
N ARG A 95 11.63 3.34 6.15
CA ARG A 95 12.17 4.61 6.63
C ARG A 95 13.66 4.46 6.91
N LEU A 96 14.42 5.47 6.52
CA LEU A 96 15.85 5.56 6.87
C LEU A 96 16.06 5.86 8.36
N MET A 97 15.09 6.51 9.02
CA MET A 97 15.18 6.92 10.42
C MET A 97 13.79 7.00 11.06
N SER A 98 13.74 7.08 12.40
CA SER A 98 12.49 7.28 13.13
C SER A 98 11.89 8.66 12.85
N ARG A 99 10.57 8.82 13.13
CA ARG A 99 9.90 10.13 12.94
C ARG A 99 10.51 11.24 13.77
N SER A 100 10.90 10.94 15.01
CA SER A 100 11.53 11.90 15.93
C SER A 100 12.90 12.35 15.42
N VAL A 101 13.73 11.41 14.97
CA VAL A 101 15.05 11.70 14.38
C VAL A 101 14.88 12.49 13.07
N ALA A 102 13.96 12.11 12.22
CA ALA A 102 13.68 12.85 10.98
C ALA A 102 13.27 14.31 11.28
N LYS A 103 12.35 14.51 12.23
CA LYS A 103 11.90 15.85 12.62
C LYS A 103 13.03 16.73 13.17
N ALA A 104 14.02 16.14 13.82
CA ALA A 104 15.15 16.87 14.40
C ALA A 104 16.27 17.18 13.39
N ASN A 105 16.40 16.36 12.31
CA ASN A 105 17.57 16.41 11.44
C ASN A 105 17.28 16.78 9.98
N ILE A 106 16.00 16.76 9.55
CA ILE A 106 15.68 17.13 8.17
C ILE A 106 15.74 18.66 8.03
N ASP A 107 16.59 19.12 7.12
CA ASP A 107 16.61 20.50 6.66
C ASP A 107 15.34 20.77 5.84
N LEU A 108 14.54 21.71 6.32
CA LEU A 108 13.26 22.06 5.72
C LEU A 108 13.44 22.66 4.32
N GLU A 109 14.50 23.46 4.10
CA GLU A 109 14.76 24.05 2.79
C GLU A 109 15.20 22.99 1.77
N ALA A 110 16.08 22.07 2.15
CA ALA A 110 16.47 20.94 1.32
C ALA A 110 15.23 20.04 0.99
N PHE A 111 14.33 19.86 1.95
CA PHE A 111 13.07 19.16 1.71
C PHE A 111 12.20 19.88 0.69
N ARG A 112 11.98 21.19 0.83
CA ARG A 112 11.22 22.01 -0.13
C ARG A 112 11.81 21.96 -1.54
N GLN A 113 13.12 22.04 -1.65
CA GLN A 113 13.80 21.90 -2.94
C GLN A 113 13.58 20.52 -3.56
N SER A 114 13.63 19.46 -2.76
CA SER A 114 13.37 18.10 -3.26
C SER A 114 11.94 17.87 -3.74
N MET A 115 10.99 18.67 -3.25
CA MET A 115 9.57 18.63 -3.60
C MET A 115 9.17 19.62 -4.71
N LYS A 116 10.15 20.35 -5.27
CA LYS A 116 9.87 21.32 -6.33
C LYS A 116 9.23 20.65 -7.54
N GLY A 117 8.07 21.16 -7.95
CA GLY A 117 7.27 20.61 -9.04
C GLY A 117 6.32 19.49 -8.64
N ILE A 118 6.32 19.06 -7.37
CA ILE A 118 5.36 18.09 -6.83
C ILE A 118 4.22 18.84 -6.13
N TYR A 119 2.99 18.56 -6.57
CA TYR A 119 1.82 19.13 -5.90
C TYR A 119 1.61 18.43 -4.54
N SER A 120 1.58 19.22 -3.46
CA SER A 120 1.29 18.74 -2.11
C SER A 120 0.70 19.85 -1.25
N ASN A 121 -0.32 19.53 -0.45
CA ASN A 121 -0.91 20.45 0.52
C ASN A 121 -0.14 20.49 1.85
N GLY A 122 0.90 19.69 2.02
CA GLY A 122 1.64 19.51 3.27
C GLY A 122 3.01 20.21 3.32
N ILE A 123 3.25 21.17 2.44
CA ILE A 123 4.55 21.87 2.35
C ILE A 123 4.32 23.37 2.56
#